data_2b12babbea63bd0b0970034078fe7246
#
_entry.id   2b12babbea63bd0b0970034078fe7246
#
_cell.length_a   1.000
_cell.length_b   1.000
_cell.length_c   1.000
_cell.angle_alpha   90.00
_cell.angle_beta   90.00
_cell.angle_gamma   90.00
#
_symmetry.space_group_name_H-M   'P 1'
#
loop_
_entity.id
_entity.type
_entity.pdbx_description
1 polymer ?
#
loop_
_entity_poly.entity_id
_entity_poly.type
_entity_poly.pdbx_seq_one_letter_code
_entity_poly.pdbx_strand_id
1 'polypeptide(L)'
;MYKVKYVLALVGAAVGYMVGDIDGLFIALIIFVVIDYITGVVKAIYLRKLSSEVGAVGILKKICIFILVAVANVIDHYIMKVGGSPCRTSVIFFYLANEGISILENIAALDVPIPEKLRNILENIDKDTQ
;
A
#
# COMPACT_ATOMS: atom_id res chain seq x y z
N MET A 1 -23.31 5.90 22.05
CA MET A 1 -23.36 5.49 20.63
C MET A 1 -23.10 6.67 19.68
N TYR A 2 -23.75 7.81 19.84
CA TYR A 2 -23.53 8.99 18.97
C TYR A 2 -22.11 9.56 19.05
N LYS A 3 -21.50 9.66 20.24
CA LYS A 3 -20.14 10.16 20.42
C LYS A 3 -19.09 9.37 19.63
N VAL A 4 -19.23 8.05 19.57
CA VAL A 4 -18.33 7.18 18.79
C VAL A 4 -18.42 7.47 17.30
N LYS A 5 -19.63 7.68 16.77
CA LYS A 5 -19.86 8.03 15.36
C LYS A 5 -19.19 9.38 15.00
N TYR A 6 -19.31 10.38 15.86
CA TYR A 6 -18.64 11.68 15.64
C TYR A 6 -17.12 11.56 15.67
N VAL A 7 -16.55 10.79 16.61
CA VAL A 7 -15.11 10.57 16.70
C VAL A 7 -14.61 9.85 15.43
N LEU A 8 -15.30 8.80 14.99
CA LEU A 8 -14.95 8.07 13.75
C LEU A 8 -15.06 8.97 12.53
N ALA A 9 -16.08 9.82 12.45
CA ALA A 9 -16.23 10.76 11.34
C ALA A 9 -15.12 11.81 11.33
N LEU A 10 -14.73 12.34 12.48
CA LEU A 10 -13.62 13.30 12.59
C LEU A 10 -12.28 12.67 12.22
N VAL A 11 -12.01 11.46 12.71
CA VAL A 11 -10.79 10.72 12.38
C VAL A 11 -10.76 10.42 10.89
N GLY A 12 -11.88 9.94 10.33
CA GLY A 12 -11.99 9.67 8.89
C GLY A 12 -11.78 10.93 8.03
N ALA A 13 -12.34 12.06 8.45
CA ALA A 13 -12.15 13.34 7.77
C ALA A 13 -10.69 13.82 7.86
N ALA A 14 -10.06 13.70 9.02
CA ALA A 14 -8.66 14.06 9.20
C ALA A 14 -7.72 13.19 8.35
N VAL A 15 -7.96 11.89 8.34
CA VAL A 15 -7.19 10.95 7.50
C VAL A 15 -7.39 11.27 6.03
N GLY A 16 -8.63 11.46 5.57
CA GLY A 16 -8.93 11.83 4.19
C GLY A 16 -8.29 13.16 3.77
N TYR A 17 -8.30 14.14 4.65
CA TYR A 17 -7.61 15.42 4.42
C TYR A 17 -6.09 15.25 4.25
N MET A 18 -5.47 14.36 5.04
CA MET A 18 -4.03 14.11 4.97
C MET A 18 -3.64 13.28 3.75
N VAL A 19 -4.41 12.27 3.42
CA VAL A 19 -4.08 11.30 2.34
C VAL A 19 -4.52 11.79 0.96
N GLY A 20 -5.41 12.76 0.91
CA GLY A 20 -6.07 13.24 -0.31
C GLY A 20 -7.30 12.41 -0.66
N ASP A 21 -7.71 12.49 -1.93
CA ASP A 21 -8.91 11.81 -2.39
C ASP A 21 -8.77 10.28 -2.30
N ILE A 22 -9.85 9.63 -1.87
CA ILE A 22 -9.95 8.17 -1.92
C ILE A 22 -10.39 7.78 -3.34
N ASP A 23 -9.44 7.88 -4.26
CA ASP A 23 -9.62 7.55 -5.67
C ASP A 23 -9.29 6.09 -5.99
N GLY A 24 -9.42 5.70 -7.25
CA GLY A 24 -9.15 4.33 -7.70
C GLY A 24 -7.73 3.87 -7.44
N LEU A 25 -6.73 4.76 -7.57
CA LEU A 25 -5.33 4.44 -7.30
C LEU A 25 -5.09 4.16 -5.81
N PHE A 26 -5.68 4.97 -4.94
CA PHE A 26 -5.56 4.78 -3.50
C PHE A 26 -6.24 3.48 -3.04
N ILE A 27 -7.42 3.19 -3.58
CA ILE A 27 -8.13 1.93 -3.31
C ILE A 27 -7.30 0.74 -3.79
N ALA A 28 -6.70 0.81 -4.99
CA ALA A 28 -5.81 -0.24 -5.50
C ALA A 28 -4.62 -0.47 -4.56
N LEU A 29 -4.03 0.59 -4.04
CA LEU A 29 -2.93 0.50 -3.07
C LEU A 29 -3.37 -0.21 -1.79
N ILE A 30 -4.53 0.13 -1.23
CA ILE A 30 -5.09 -0.54 -0.05
C ILE A 30 -5.25 -2.04 -0.33
N ILE A 31 -5.84 -2.39 -1.46
CA ILE A 31 -6.05 -3.79 -1.85
C ILE A 31 -4.70 -4.53 -1.95
N PHE A 32 -3.71 -3.97 -2.61
CA PHE A 32 -2.39 -4.58 -2.76
C PHE A 32 -1.69 -4.76 -1.41
N VAL A 33 -1.73 -3.76 -0.55
CA VAL A 33 -1.15 -3.81 0.80
C VAL A 33 -1.79 -4.92 1.64
N VAL A 34 -3.12 -5.06 1.58
CA VAL A 34 -3.85 -6.12 2.29
C VAL A 34 -3.51 -7.50 1.73
N ILE A 35 -3.50 -7.66 0.41
CA ILE A 35 -3.16 -8.94 -0.24
C ILE A 35 -1.71 -9.32 0.03
N ASP A 36 -0.78 -8.37 -0.02
CA ASP A 36 0.62 -8.65 0.30
C ASP A 36 0.78 -9.13 1.76
N TYR A 37 0.10 -8.47 2.70
CA TYR A 37 0.12 -8.92 4.09
C TYR A 37 -0.45 -10.33 4.25
N ILE A 38 -1.60 -10.63 3.65
CA ILE A 38 -2.23 -11.95 3.70
C ILE A 38 -1.31 -13.02 3.09
N THR A 39 -0.79 -12.77 1.90
CA THR A 39 0.12 -13.71 1.21
C THR A 39 1.43 -13.90 1.97
N GLY A 40 1.93 -12.85 2.61
CA GLY A 40 3.10 -12.91 3.48
C GLY A 40 2.87 -13.79 4.72
N VAL A 41 1.70 -13.69 5.35
CA VAL A 41 1.29 -14.56 6.47
C VAL A 41 1.15 -16.01 6.01
N VAL A 42 0.50 -16.25 4.89
CA VAL A 42 0.38 -17.61 4.31
C VAL A 42 1.75 -18.22 4.02
N LYS A 43 2.65 -17.46 3.42
CA LYS A 43 4.05 -17.87 3.19
C LYS A 43 4.75 -18.21 4.51
N ALA A 44 4.61 -17.37 5.54
CA ALA A 44 5.23 -17.58 6.83
C ALA A 44 4.70 -18.85 7.52
N ILE A 45 3.40 -19.15 7.40
CA ILE A 45 2.79 -20.39 7.88
C ILE A 45 3.37 -21.59 7.12
N TYR A 46 3.42 -21.51 5.80
CA TYR A 46 3.96 -22.58 4.95
C TYR A 46 5.42 -22.91 5.28
N LEU A 47 6.23 -21.89 5.50
CA LEU A 47 7.65 -22.02 5.85
C LEU A 47 7.90 -22.25 7.35
N ARG A 48 6.85 -22.34 8.16
CA ARG A 48 6.92 -22.48 9.63
C ARG A 48 7.74 -21.39 10.32
N LYS A 49 7.65 -20.15 9.81
CA LYS A 49 8.36 -18.97 10.32
C LYS A 49 7.42 -17.89 10.87
N LEU A 50 6.14 -18.21 11.06
CA LEU A 50 5.18 -17.24 11.57
C LEU A 50 5.47 -16.92 13.04
N SER A 51 5.54 -15.62 13.35
CA SER A 51 5.63 -15.12 14.71
C SER A 51 4.83 -13.82 14.86
N SER A 52 4.45 -13.50 16.09
CA SER A 52 3.77 -12.24 16.40
C SER A 52 4.64 -11.03 16.07
N GLU A 53 5.93 -11.12 16.27
CA GLU A 53 6.90 -10.08 15.96
C GLU A 53 6.97 -9.80 14.45
N VAL A 54 7.09 -10.84 13.63
CA VAL A 54 7.11 -10.75 12.17
C VAL A 54 5.82 -10.11 11.65
N GLY A 55 4.67 -10.52 12.18
CA GLY A 55 3.37 -9.95 11.83
C GLY A 55 3.25 -8.48 12.21
N ALA A 56 3.68 -8.11 13.42
CA ALA A 56 3.64 -6.73 13.89
C ALA A 56 4.55 -5.79 13.07
N VAL A 57 5.77 -6.22 12.79
CA VAL A 57 6.71 -5.45 11.93
C VAL A 57 6.14 -5.27 10.53
N GLY A 58 5.51 -6.29 9.97
CA GLY A 58 4.82 -6.20 8.68
C GLY A 58 3.74 -5.13 8.67
N ILE A 59 2.89 -5.08 9.69
CA ILE A 59 1.84 -4.05 9.83
C ILE A 59 2.45 -2.65 9.96
N LEU A 60 3.48 -2.48 10.77
CA LEU A 60 4.15 -1.18 10.95
C LEU A 60 4.73 -0.65 9.63
N LYS A 61 5.37 -1.51 8.85
CA LYS A 61 5.87 -1.13 7.51
C LYS A 61 4.74 -0.70 6.57
N LYS A 62 3.59 -1.37 6.60
CA LYS A 62 2.41 -1.02 5.80
C LYS A 62 1.82 0.33 6.21
N ILE A 63 1.77 0.63 7.51
CA ILE A 63 1.36 1.95 8.01
C ILE A 63 2.28 3.03 7.46
N CYS A 64 3.59 2.82 7.42
CA CYS A 64 4.55 3.77 6.86
C CYS A 64 4.30 4.09 5.39
N ILE A 65 3.80 3.15 4.59
CA ILE A 65 3.42 3.40 3.19
C ILE A 65 2.35 4.50 3.12
N PHE A 66 1.30 4.40 3.92
CA PHE A 66 0.23 5.40 3.95
C PHE A 66 0.67 6.74 4.53
N ILE A 67 1.61 6.75 5.47
CA ILE A 67 2.25 7.97 5.95
C ILE A 67 2.99 8.67 4.80
N LEU A 68 3.72 7.94 3.97
CA LEU A 68 4.42 8.50 2.82
C LEU A 68 3.47 9.04 1.77
N VAL A 69 2.33 8.40 1.54
CA VAL A 69 1.27 8.93 0.68
C VAL A 69 0.73 10.25 1.24
N ALA A 70 0.51 10.34 2.54
CA ALA A 70 0.08 11.57 3.20
C ALA A 70 1.12 12.68 3.07
N VAL A 71 2.39 12.39 3.28
CA VAL A 71 3.49 13.35 3.08
C VAL A 71 3.51 13.87 1.65
N ALA A 72 3.41 12.99 0.66
CA ALA A 72 3.37 13.38 -0.75
C ALA A 72 2.16 14.27 -1.07
N ASN A 73 0.99 13.95 -0.52
CA ASN A 73 -0.21 14.77 -0.69
C ASN A 73 -0.04 16.18 -0.10
N VAL A 74 0.58 16.29 1.08
CA VAL A 74 0.89 17.58 1.71
C VAL A 74 1.87 18.38 0.85
N ILE A 75 2.89 17.74 0.29
CA ILE A 75 3.83 18.39 -0.63
C ILE A 75 3.11 18.98 -1.82
N ASP A 76 2.25 18.19 -2.49
CA ASP A 76 1.51 18.62 -3.67
C ASP A 76 0.60 19.81 -3.38
N HIS A 77 -0.18 19.77 -2.32
CA HIS A 77 -1.25 20.72 -2.05
C HIS A 77 -0.80 21.97 -1.29
N TYR A 78 0.11 21.84 -0.34
CA TYR A 78 0.48 22.91 0.59
C TYR A 78 1.85 23.53 0.34
N ILE A 79 2.78 22.75 -0.20
CA ILE A 79 4.15 23.23 -0.45
C ILE A 79 4.30 23.67 -1.91
N MET A 80 4.06 22.76 -2.84
CA MET A 80 4.23 23.04 -4.26
C MET A 80 2.99 23.68 -4.90
N LYS A 81 1.82 23.46 -4.31
CA LYS A 81 0.53 23.97 -4.79
C LYS A 81 0.26 23.67 -6.26
N VAL A 82 0.60 22.46 -6.67
CA VAL A 82 0.40 21.98 -8.05
C VAL A 82 -0.89 21.19 -8.16
N GLY A 83 -1.57 21.28 -9.32
CA GLY A 83 -2.72 20.44 -9.63
C GLY A 83 -2.31 19.04 -10.03
N GLY A 84 -3.26 18.08 -9.95
CA GLY A 84 -3.07 16.70 -10.41
C GLY A 84 -2.29 15.79 -9.46
N SER A 85 -1.88 16.27 -8.31
CA SER A 85 -1.20 15.46 -7.25
C SER A 85 -0.03 14.61 -7.75
N PRO A 86 0.99 15.18 -8.40
CA PRO A 86 2.06 14.41 -9.04
C PRO A 86 2.91 13.61 -8.04
N CYS A 87 3.27 14.17 -6.88
CA CYS A 87 4.04 13.46 -5.86
C CYS A 87 3.25 12.30 -5.26
N ARG A 88 2.00 12.55 -4.90
CA ARG A 88 1.10 11.52 -4.38
C ARG A 88 0.93 10.37 -5.37
N THR A 89 0.68 10.68 -6.62
CA THR A 89 0.52 9.68 -7.70
C THR A 89 1.80 8.85 -7.86
N SER A 90 2.97 9.49 -7.89
CA SER A 90 4.25 8.78 -8.00
C SER A 90 4.51 7.84 -6.82
N VAL A 91 4.23 8.28 -5.60
CA VAL A 91 4.38 7.43 -4.40
C VAL A 91 3.44 6.23 -4.44
N ILE A 92 2.18 6.44 -4.85
CA ILE A 92 1.20 5.35 -4.96
C ILE A 92 1.66 4.33 -6.02
N PHE A 93 2.09 4.76 -7.20
CA PHE A 93 2.58 3.86 -8.25
C PHE A 93 3.82 3.09 -7.82
N PHE A 94 4.76 3.75 -7.14
CA PHE A 94 5.93 3.08 -6.60
C PHE A 94 5.54 1.93 -5.67
N TYR A 95 4.65 2.17 -4.72
CA TYR A 95 4.24 1.14 -3.78
C TYR A 95 3.29 0.11 -4.38
N LEU A 96 2.44 0.46 -5.36
CA LEU A 96 1.66 -0.52 -6.13
C LEU A 96 2.58 -1.55 -6.80
N ALA A 97 3.64 -1.10 -7.46
CA ALA A 97 4.61 -1.99 -8.07
C ALA A 97 5.34 -2.84 -7.02
N ASN A 98 5.83 -2.21 -5.96
CA ASN A 98 6.58 -2.88 -4.90
C ASN A 98 5.72 -3.94 -4.17
N GLU A 99 4.51 -3.58 -3.76
CA GLU A 99 3.58 -4.51 -3.11
C GLU A 99 3.14 -5.62 -4.07
N GLY A 100 2.90 -5.29 -5.35
CA GLY A 100 2.55 -6.27 -6.37
C GLY A 100 3.66 -7.30 -6.60
N ILE A 101 4.90 -6.88 -6.71
CA ILE A 101 6.07 -7.78 -6.84
C ILE A 101 6.19 -8.64 -5.58
N SER A 102 6.03 -8.07 -4.40
CA SER A 102 6.06 -8.81 -3.13
C SER A 102 4.97 -9.88 -3.06
N ILE A 103 3.74 -9.58 -3.52
CA ILE A 103 2.66 -10.57 -3.63
C ILE A 103 3.09 -11.74 -4.52
N LEU A 104 3.68 -11.47 -5.68
CA LEU A 104 4.15 -12.50 -6.59
C LEU A 104 5.24 -13.37 -5.95
N GLU A 105 6.18 -12.76 -5.25
CA GLU A 105 7.23 -13.48 -4.51
C GLU A 105 6.65 -14.35 -3.39
N ASN A 106 5.67 -13.86 -2.66
CA ASN A 106 4.99 -14.64 -1.61
C ASN A 106 4.28 -15.86 -2.20
N ILE A 107 3.58 -15.70 -3.32
CA ILE A 107 2.86 -16.78 -4.00
C ILE A 107 3.84 -17.77 -4.62
N ALA A 108 4.93 -17.30 -5.25
CA ALA A 108 5.96 -18.16 -5.81
C ALA A 108 6.64 -19.03 -4.75
N ALA A 109 6.79 -18.53 -3.53
CA ALA A 109 7.33 -19.30 -2.42
C ALA A 109 6.45 -20.48 -1.98
N LEU A 110 5.20 -20.52 -2.41
CA LEU A 110 4.24 -21.62 -2.21
C LEU A 110 4.23 -22.62 -3.37
N ASP A 111 5.18 -22.52 -4.30
CA ASP A 111 5.25 -23.33 -5.52
C ASP A 111 4.05 -23.14 -6.47
N VAL A 112 3.35 -22.03 -6.36
CA VAL A 112 2.27 -21.66 -7.29
C VAL A 112 2.86 -20.93 -8.48
N PRO A 113 2.61 -21.40 -9.74
CA PRO A 113 3.14 -20.74 -10.92
C PRO A 113 2.51 -19.36 -11.12
N ILE A 114 3.34 -18.41 -11.55
CA ILE A 114 2.91 -17.03 -11.79
C ILE A 114 2.90 -16.76 -13.29
N PRO A 115 1.79 -16.20 -13.83
CA PRO A 115 1.75 -15.79 -15.23
C PRO A 115 2.84 -14.75 -15.54
N GLU A 116 3.65 -15.04 -16.56
CA GLU A 116 4.75 -14.16 -16.96
C GLU A 116 4.27 -12.75 -17.35
N LYS A 117 3.13 -12.65 -18.00
CA LYS A 117 2.53 -11.37 -18.37
C LYS A 117 2.26 -10.47 -17.16
N LEU A 118 1.75 -11.04 -16.07
CA LEU A 118 1.49 -10.31 -14.83
C LEU A 118 2.78 -9.79 -14.20
N ARG A 119 3.80 -10.64 -14.15
CA ARG A 119 5.13 -10.26 -13.64
C ARG A 119 5.71 -9.11 -14.45
N ASN A 120 5.70 -9.21 -15.77
CA ASN A 120 6.25 -8.18 -16.66
C ASN A 120 5.55 -6.83 -16.51
N ILE A 121 4.23 -6.80 -16.31
CA ILE A 121 3.48 -5.55 -16.07
C ILE A 121 3.98 -4.88 -14.80
N LEU A 122 4.10 -5.60 -13.70
CA LEU A 122 4.53 -5.06 -12.42
C LEU A 122 6.00 -4.61 -12.42
N GLU A 123 6.88 -5.36 -13.06
CA GLU A 123 8.29 -4.99 -13.21
C GLU A 123 8.47 -3.73 -14.08
N ASN A 124 7.64 -3.55 -15.10
CA ASN A 124 7.66 -2.33 -15.91
C ASN A 124 7.21 -1.09 -15.11
N ILE A 125 6.16 -1.21 -14.30
CA ILE A 125 5.73 -0.12 -13.41
C ILE A 125 6.85 0.23 -12.42
N ASP A 126 7.54 -0.76 -11.86
CA ASP A 126 8.65 -0.53 -10.94
C ASP A 126 9.80 0.24 -11.58
N LYS A 127 10.19 -0.12 -12.81
CA LYS A 127 11.23 0.59 -13.57
C LYS A 127 10.87 2.03 -13.89
N ASP A 128 9.61 2.30 -14.18
CA ASP A 128 9.12 3.64 -14.52
C ASP A 128 9.03 4.55 -13.29
N THR A 129 9.03 3.99 -12.08
CA THR A 129 8.89 4.72 -10.81
C THR A 129 10.21 4.94 -10.05
N GLN A 130 11.30 4.32 -10.49
CA GLN A 130 12.65 4.51 -9.94
C GLN A 130 13.42 5.59 -10.70
#